data_b5978635ea5861add9eff295067bc14e
#
_entry.id   b5978635ea5861add9eff295067bc14e
#
_cell.length_a   1.000
_cell.length_b   1.000
_cell.length_c   1.000
_cell.angle_alpha   90.00
_cell.angle_beta   90.00
_cell.angle_gamma   90.00
#
_symmetry.space_group_name_H-M   'P 1'
#
loop_
_entity.id
_entity.type
_entity.pdbx_description
1 polymer ?
#
loop_
_entity_poly.entity_id
_entity_poly.type
_entity_poly.pdbx_seq_one_letter_code
_entity_poly.pdbx_strand_id
1 'polypeptide(L)'
;MRKYLFPAICAMALGIIAASCGNNSKKAESEAEQAAREDSLRQAEKMAEAEALMQKLEEEPIFDIQTNLEMIKVKLYSKTPKHKANFEKLALSGFYDGILFHRVIDGFMIQGGDPNTKDTTLVEKYGQGGPGYTIPAEIIPDYRHKKGALAAARRGDAANPERESSGSQFYLVQSEETCAQLDGAYTVFGETVEGLDVIDRIAKVATDRRDRPISDVRIISIKLDPICVPQEKEAADSSKTE
;
A
#
# COMPACT_ATOMS: atom_id res chain seq x y z
N MET A 1 -22.63 -64.28 16.78
CA MET A 1 -23.54 -64.82 17.79
C MET A 1 -23.51 -63.96 19.02
N ARG A 2 -24.70 -63.64 19.51
CA ARG A 2 -25.08 -63.00 20.81
C ARG A 2 -24.67 -61.52 20.92
N LYS A 3 -25.56 -60.53 20.79
CA LYS A 3 -26.86 -60.17 21.40
C LYS A 3 -26.74 -59.87 22.89
N TYR A 4 -27.33 -58.74 23.22
CA TYR A 4 -28.06 -58.25 24.43
C TYR A 4 -27.32 -57.18 25.21
N LEU A 5 -27.88 -56.14 25.83
CA LEU A 5 -29.24 -55.54 25.83
C LEU A 5 -29.09 -54.27 26.66
N PHE A 6 -29.89 -53.28 26.35
CA PHE A 6 -30.15 -52.06 27.17
C PHE A 6 -30.75 -52.43 28.55
N PRO A 7 -30.66 -51.55 29.56
CA PRO A 7 -31.71 -50.55 29.76
C PRO A 7 -31.14 -49.16 30.19
N ALA A 8 -31.61 -48.05 29.72
CA ALA A 8 -32.84 -47.28 29.95
C ALA A 8 -32.95 -46.64 31.35
N ILE A 9 -33.15 -45.30 31.31
CA ILE A 9 -33.85 -44.43 32.25
C ILE A 9 -33.03 -43.84 33.42
N CYS A 10 -32.72 -42.54 33.33
CA CYS A 10 -33.24 -41.57 34.29
C CYS A 10 -33.24 -40.15 33.67
N ALA A 11 -34.40 -39.67 33.37
CA ALA A 11 -34.69 -38.26 33.15
C ALA A 11 -34.78 -37.56 34.50
N MET A 12 -34.25 -36.37 34.62
CA MET A 12 -34.93 -35.22 35.24
C MET A 12 -34.06 -33.97 35.19
N ALA A 13 -34.59 -33.00 34.47
CA ALA A 13 -34.72 -31.59 34.80
C ALA A 13 -33.54 -30.85 35.40
N LEU A 14 -32.93 -29.96 34.63
CA LEU A 14 -32.69 -28.59 35.10
C LEU A 14 -32.87 -27.62 33.92
N GLY A 15 -33.82 -26.76 34.14
CA GLY A 15 -34.34 -25.81 33.20
C GLY A 15 -33.50 -24.60 32.96
N ILE A 16 -33.71 -24.06 31.76
CA ILE A 16 -33.87 -22.62 31.48
C ILE A 16 -32.84 -21.68 32.11
N ILE A 17 -31.70 -21.49 31.46
CA ILE A 17 -31.01 -20.21 31.34
C ILE A 17 -30.20 -20.26 30.01
N ALA A 18 -30.83 -20.00 28.90
CA ALA A 18 -30.16 -19.86 27.61
C ALA A 18 -31.01 -19.06 26.61
N ALA A 19 -31.48 -17.88 27.01
CA ALA A 19 -32.29 -17.05 26.13
C ALA A 19 -31.90 -15.55 26.13
N SER A 20 -30.68 -15.18 26.61
CA SER A 20 -30.27 -13.78 26.61
C SER A 20 -28.97 -13.48 25.87
N CYS A 21 -28.15 -14.45 25.49
CA CYS A 21 -26.87 -14.19 24.76
C CYS A 21 -26.99 -14.27 23.24
N GLY A 22 -28.06 -14.87 22.69
CA GLY A 22 -28.19 -15.08 21.24
C GLY A 22 -28.63 -13.86 20.44
N ASN A 23 -29.23 -12.85 21.06
CA ASN A 23 -29.74 -11.68 20.35
C ASN A 23 -28.67 -10.57 20.21
N ASN A 24 -27.77 -10.45 21.19
CA ASN A 24 -26.69 -9.46 21.13
C ASN A 24 -25.59 -9.87 20.15
N SER A 25 -25.25 -11.15 20.05
CA SER A 25 -24.26 -11.61 19.08
C SER A 25 -24.72 -11.44 17.63
N LYS A 26 -25.99 -11.82 17.33
CA LYS A 26 -26.56 -11.62 15.98
C LYS A 26 -26.67 -10.15 15.58
N LYS A 27 -26.98 -9.27 16.53
CA LYS A 27 -27.02 -7.82 16.28
C LYS A 27 -25.63 -7.25 16.03
N ALA A 28 -24.64 -7.64 16.83
CA ALA A 28 -23.25 -7.23 16.64
C ALA A 28 -22.64 -7.75 15.32
N GLU A 29 -22.96 -9.00 14.93
CA GLU A 29 -22.57 -9.57 13.63
C GLU A 29 -23.20 -8.80 12.46
N SER A 30 -24.49 -8.43 12.56
CA SER A 30 -25.17 -7.64 11.52
C SER A 30 -24.64 -6.20 11.41
N GLU A 31 -24.30 -5.58 12.52
CA GLU A 31 -23.72 -4.23 12.55
C GLU A 31 -22.29 -4.25 11.97
N ALA A 32 -21.48 -5.26 12.28
CA ALA A 32 -20.15 -5.44 11.72
C ALA A 32 -20.18 -5.72 10.20
N GLU A 33 -21.14 -6.52 9.73
CA GLU A 33 -21.34 -6.80 8.31
C GLU A 33 -21.79 -5.54 7.55
N GLN A 34 -22.66 -4.74 8.14
CA GLN A 34 -23.09 -3.48 7.56
C GLN A 34 -21.95 -2.47 7.49
N ALA A 35 -21.15 -2.32 8.57
CA ALA A 35 -19.99 -1.45 8.60
C ALA A 35 -18.95 -1.86 7.55
N ALA A 36 -18.71 -3.17 7.36
CA ALA A 36 -17.80 -3.68 6.34
C ALA A 36 -18.30 -3.39 4.91
N ARG A 37 -19.60 -3.45 4.67
CA ARG A 37 -20.22 -3.07 3.38
C ARG A 37 -20.09 -1.57 3.10
N GLU A 38 -20.36 -0.73 4.10
CA GLU A 38 -20.22 0.73 3.98
C GLU A 38 -18.75 1.12 3.72
N ASP A 39 -17.79 0.48 4.40
CA ASP A 39 -16.37 0.72 4.15
C ASP A 39 -15.96 0.28 2.73
N SER A 40 -16.46 -0.88 2.27
CA SER A 40 -16.23 -1.38 0.91
C SER A 40 -16.80 -0.43 -0.15
N LEU A 41 -18.00 0.13 0.06
CA LEU A 41 -18.61 1.10 -0.85
C LEU A 41 -17.80 2.40 -0.89
N ARG A 42 -17.41 2.92 0.27
CA ARG A 42 -16.56 4.13 0.36
C ARG A 42 -15.22 3.94 -0.33
N GLN A 43 -14.63 2.76 -0.20
CA GLN A 43 -13.37 2.44 -0.88
C GLN A 43 -13.57 2.36 -2.40
N ALA A 44 -14.68 1.80 -2.87
CA ALA A 44 -15.00 1.76 -4.30
C ALA A 44 -15.23 3.17 -4.89
N GLU A 45 -15.90 4.06 -4.15
CA GLU A 45 -16.07 5.47 -4.54
C GLU A 45 -14.72 6.19 -4.67
N LYS A 46 -13.84 6.06 -3.67
CA LYS A 46 -12.49 6.64 -3.72
C LYS A 46 -11.68 6.11 -4.91
N MET A 47 -11.83 4.84 -5.24
CA MET A 47 -11.14 4.25 -6.39
C MET A 47 -11.67 4.82 -7.70
N ALA A 48 -12.98 5.04 -7.84
CA ALA A 48 -13.58 5.65 -9.03
C ALA A 48 -13.17 7.12 -9.18
N GLU A 49 -13.13 7.88 -8.10
CA GLU A 49 -12.64 9.26 -8.09
C GLU A 49 -11.16 9.33 -8.50
N ALA A 50 -10.34 8.41 -7.95
CA ALA A 50 -8.93 8.30 -8.32
C ALA A 50 -8.75 8.03 -9.83
N GLU A 51 -9.50 7.08 -10.39
CA GLU A 51 -9.45 6.76 -11.82
C GLU A 51 -9.88 7.96 -12.71
N ALA A 52 -10.90 8.71 -12.30
CA ALA A 52 -11.34 9.90 -13.02
C ALA A 52 -10.29 11.03 -12.99
N LEU A 53 -9.58 11.18 -11.85
CA LEU A 53 -8.51 12.17 -11.73
C LEU A 53 -7.29 11.77 -12.55
N MET A 54 -6.90 10.48 -12.55
CA MET A 54 -5.75 9.97 -13.30
C MET A 54 -5.80 10.31 -14.80
N GLN A 55 -7.00 10.35 -15.40
CA GLN A 55 -7.16 10.71 -16.81
C GLN A 55 -6.84 12.19 -17.12
N LYS A 56 -6.73 13.01 -16.09
CA LYS A 56 -6.46 14.46 -16.22
C LYS A 56 -5.03 14.82 -15.79
N LEU A 57 -4.25 13.84 -15.32
CA LEU A 57 -2.89 14.08 -14.83
C LEU A 57 -1.92 14.35 -15.98
N GLU A 58 -0.84 15.05 -15.65
CA GLU A 58 0.31 15.20 -16.54
C GLU A 58 0.96 13.85 -16.84
N GLU A 59 1.81 13.81 -17.87
CA GLU A 59 2.49 12.59 -18.30
C GLU A 59 3.40 12.02 -17.22
N GLU A 60 4.10 12.89 -16.47
CA GLU A 60 4.99 12.53 -15.35
C GLU A 60 4.63 13.32 -14.08
N PRO A 61 3.54 12.96 -13.39
CA PRO A 61 3.07 13.68 -12.20
C PRO A 61 3.98 13.51 -11.01
N ILE A 62 3.94 14.50 -10.11
CA ILE A 62 4.65 14.50 -8.84
C ILE A 62 3.69 14.15 -7.72
N PHE A 63 4.13 13.30 -6.80
CA PHE A 63 3.40 12.92 -5.60
C PHE A 63 4.20 13.28 -4.34
N ASP A 64 3.50 13.81 -3.35
CA ASP A 64 3.99 14.14 -2.02
C ASP A 64 3.81 12.94 -1.08
N ILE A 65 4.89 12.30 -0.67
CA ILE A 65 4.90 11.27 0.36
C ILE A 65 5.13 11.97 1.71
N GLN A 66 4.06 12.26 2.42
CA GLN A 66 4.14 12.84 3.76
C GLN A 66 4.44 11.74 4.77
N THR A 67 5.56 11.84 5.47
CA THR A 67 5.91 10.93 6.56
C THR A 67 5.76 11.60 7.93
N ASN A 68 5.86 10.82 9.01
CA ASN A 68 5.94 11.36 10.37
C ASN A 68 7.30 12.01 10.69
N LEU A 69 8.27 11.94 9.78
CA LEU A 69 9.53 12.70 9.87
C LEU A 69 9.44 13.97 9.02
N GLU A 70 9.37 13.82 7.70
CA GLU A 70 9.21 14.94 6.76
C GLU A 70 8.66 14.43 5.42
N MET A 71 8.55 15.34 4.44
CA MET A 71 8.00 15.05 3.13
C MET A 71 9.07 14.65 2.13
N ILE A 72 8.73 13.70 1.25
CA ILE A 72 9.53 13.29 0.10
C ILE A 72 8.65 13.48 -1.13
N LYS A 73 9.15 14.19 -2.16
CA LYS A 73 8.43 14.33 -3.44
C LYS A 73 9.01 13.38 -4.48
N VAL A 74 8.14 12.62 -5.12
CA VAL A 74 8.52 11.67 -6.15
C VAL A 74 7.82 12.00 -7.46
N LYS A 75 8.57 12.00 -8.57
CA LYS A 75 8.06 12.12 -9.93
C LYS A 75 7.95 10.72 -10.53
N LEU A 76 6.84 10.43 -11.17
CA LEU A 76 6.63 9.14 -11.85
C LEU A 76 7.09 9.22 -13.32
N TYR A 77 7.57 8.10 -13.85
CA TYR A 77 8.06 8.01 -15.21
C TYR A 77 7.01 7.49 -16.19
N SER A 78 6.90 8.13 -17.36
CA SER A 78 5.93 7.79 -18.39
C SER A 78 6.20 6.46 -19.12
N LYS A 79 7.49 6.04 -19.22
CA LYS A 79 7.86 4.79 -19.90
C LYS A 79 7.57 3.51 -19.09
N THR A 80 7.02 3.64 -17.89
CA THR A 80 6.56 2.51 -17.05
C THR A 80 5.06 2.66 -16.75
N PRO A 81 4.19 2.64 -17.79
CA PRO A 81 2.79 3.04 -17.65
C PRO A 81 1.99 2.17 -16.67
N LYS A 82 2.30 0.88 -16.55
CA LYS A 82 1.58 -0.02 -15.62
C LYS A 82 1.89 0.32 -14.16
N HIS A 83 3.19 0.49 -13.83
CA HIS A 83 3.62 0.87 -12.48
C HIS A 83 3.15 2.28 -12.12
N LYS A 84 3.28 3.23 -13.08
CA LYS A 84 2.78 4.60 -12.95
C LYS A 84 1.30 4.61 -12.60
N ALA A 85 0.45 4.05 -13.46
CA ALA A 85 -1.00 4.04 -13.27
C ALA A 85 -1.42 3.33 -11.98
N ASN A 86 -0.74 2.24 -11.61
CA ASN A 86 -1.01 1.54 -10.36
C ASN A 86 -0.65 2.38 -9.13
N PHE A 87 0.52 3.03 -9.13
CA PHE A 87 0.93 3.89 -8.01
C PHE A 87 -0.01 5.08 -7.86
N GLU A 88 -0.35 5.76 -8.97
CA GLU A 88 -1.34 6.85 -9.01
C GLU A 88 -2.68 6.42 -8.37
N LYS A 89 -3.24 5.31 -8.84
CA LYS A 89 -4.50 4.77 -8.35
C LYS A 89 -4.46 4.51 -6.83
N LEU A 90 -3.42 3.84 -6.34
CA LEU A 90 -3.27 3.52 -4.92
C LEU A 90 -3.03 4.77 -4.06
N ALA A 91 -2.22 5.73 -4.55
CA ALA A 91 -1.97 6.98 -3.86
C ALA A 91 -3.25 7.83 -3.74
N LEU A 92 -3.94 8.05 -4.86
CA LEU A 92 -5.14 8.88 -4.91
C LEU A 92 -6.32 8.27 -4.13
N SER A 93 -6.40 6.94 -4.04
CA SER A 93 -7.43 6.25 -3.23
C SER A 93 -7.12 6.23 -1.72
N GLY A 94 -5.93 6.73 -1.29
CA GLY A 94 -5.49 6.70 0.11
C GLY A 94 -5.05 5.31 0.58
N PHE A 95 -4.73 4.39 -0.34
CA PHE A 95 -4.26 3.04 0.01
C PHE A 95 -3.02 3.07 0.89
N TYR A 96 -2.10 4.01 0.66
CA TYR A 96 -0.84 4.12 1.38
C TYR A 96 -0.95 4.81 2.74
N ASP A 97 -2.09 5.41 3.06
CA ASP A 97 -2.26 6.16 4.32
C ASP A 97 -2.10 5.24 5.53
N GLY A 98 -1.19 5.59 6.42
CA GLY A 98 -0.89 4.84 7.64
C GLY A 98 0.06 3.65 7.49
N ILE A 99 0.53 3.34 6.28
CA ILE A 99 1.52 2.27 6.00
C ILE A 99 2.91 2.66 6.52
N LEU A 100 3.69 1.68 6.96
CA LEU A 100 5.06 1.89 7.46
C LEU A 100 6.11 1.66 6.38
N PHE A 101 7.25 2.34 6.52
CA PHE A 101 8.52 1.84 6.01
C PHE A 101 8.97 0.69 6.89
N HIS A 102 8.64 -0.53 6.49
CA HIS A 102 8.80 -1.73 7.30
C HIS A 102 10.17 -2.41 7.18
N ARG A 103 10.97 -1.99 6.20
CA ARG A 103 12.34 -2.45 6.01
C ARG A 103 13.23 -1.30 5.58
N VAL A 104 14.27 -1.04 6.36
CA VAL A 104 15.16 0.11 6.21
C VAL A 104 16.60 -0.35 6.41
N ILE A 105 17.45 -0.10 5.42
CA ILE A 105 18.86 -0.50 5.46
C ILE A 105 19.74 0.70 5.09
N ASP A 106 20.52 1.17 6.05
CA ASP A 106 21.49 2.24 5.81
C ASP A 106 22.54 1.77 4.78
N GLY A 107 22.87 2.63 3.84
CA GLY A 107 23.73 2.29 2.70
C GLY A 107 23.02 1.50 1.60
N PHE A 108 21.67 1.36 1.63
CA PHE A 108 20.94 0.63 0.60
C PHE A 108 19.62 1.34 0.22
N MET A 109 18.53 1.11 0.97
CA MET A 109 17.19 1.62 0.60
C MET A 109 16.23 1.70 1.79
N ILE A 110 15.10 2.37 1.59
CA ILE A 110 13.94 2.34 2.48
C ILE A 110 12.74 1.77 1.74
N GLN A 111 12.09 0.74 2.31
CA GLN A 111 11.00 0.00 1.67
C GLN A 111 9.70 0.11 2.46
N GLY A 112 8.61 0.42 1.75
CA GLY A 112 7.25 0.53 2.28
C GLY A 112 6.21 -0.09 1.36
N GLY A 113 4.93 0.27 1.57
CA GLY A 113 3.83 -0.14 0.68
C GLY A 113 3.14 -1.45 1.06
N ASP A 114 3.45 -2.03 2.22
CA ASP A 114 2.78 -3.24 2.71
C ASP A 114 1.55 -2.88 3.58
N PRO A 115 0.32 -3.21 3.14
CA PRO A 115 -0.90 -2.91 3.90
C PRO A 115 -0.99 -3.66 5.24
N ASN A 116 -0.30 -4.79 5.42
CA ASN A 116 -0.25 -5.49 6.71
C ASN A 116 0.30 -4.60 7.82
N THR A 117 1.11 -3.60 7.47
CA THR A 117 1.74 -2.71 8.45
C THR A 117 0.77 -1.74 9.13
N LYS A 118 -0.48 -1.68 8.68
CA LYS A 118 -1.55 -0.93 9.34
C LYS A 118 -2.09 -1.65 10.59
N ASP A 119 -1.87 -2.96 10.67
CA ASP A 119 -2.34 -3.82 11.76
C ASP A 119 -1.15 -4.34 12.58
N THR A 120 -1.03 -3.85 13.81
CA THR A 120 0.05 -4.25 14.73
C THR A 120 -0.01 -5.73 15.13
N THR A 121 -1.13 -6.43 14.93
CA THR A 121 -1.23 -7.87 15.18
C THR A 121 -0.55 -8.70 14.09
N LEU A 122 -0.27 -8.10 12.92
CA LEU A 122 0.33 -8.75 11.75
C LEU A 122 1.85 -8.51 11.63
N VAL A 123 2.54 -8.12 12.71
CA VAL A 123 3.98 -7.79 12.70
C VAL A 123 4.85 -8.87 12.04
N GLU A 124 4.55 -10.14 12.28
CA GLU A 124 5.29 -11.27 11.70
C GLU A 124 5.05 -11.44 10.18
N LYS A 125 4.04 -10.77 9.64
CA LYS A 125 3.67 -10.79 8.20
C LYS A 125 4.08 -9.52 7.46
N TYR A 126 4.76 -8.59 8.11
CA TYR A 126 5.24 -7.38 7.45
C TYR A 126 6.20 -7.73 6.32
N GLY A 127 6.06 -7.05 5.19
CA GLY A 127 6.78 -7.33 3.95
C GLY A 127 6.14 -8.41 3.07
N GLN A 128 5.02 -9.04 3.50
CA GLN A 128 4.34 -10.10 2.76
C GLN A 128 2.99 -9.67 2.16
N GLY A 129 2.49 -8.50 2.54
CA GLY A 129 1.20 -7.97 2.09
C GLY A 129 1.26 -7.29 0.73
N GLY A 130 0.07 -7.04 0.19
CA GLY A 130 -0.15 -6.35 -1.09
C GLY A 130 -1.63 -6.25 -1.41
N PRO A 131 -1.99 -5.62 -2.54
CA PRO A 131 -3.39 -5.41 -2.94
C PRO A 131 -4.05 -6.66 -3.55
N GLY A 132 -3.39 -7.82 -3.52
CA GLY A 132 -3.92 -9.08 -4.06
C GLY A 132 -3.56 -9.37 -5.51
N TYR A 133 -2.69 -8.57 -6.12
CA TYR A 133 -2.20 -8.75 -7.49
C TYR A 133 -0.73 -8.34 -7.62
N THR A 134 -0.11 -8.73 -8.74
CA THR A 134 1.25 -8.36 -9.16
C THR A 134 1.19 -7.53 -10.44
N ILE A 135 2.29 -6.86 -10.76
CA ILE A 135 2.44 -6.03 -11.97
C ILE A 135 3.55 -6.64 -12.83
N PRO A 136 3.29 -6.94 -14.11
CA PRO A 136 4.34 -7.37 -15.03
C PRO A 136 5.50 -6.38 -15.06
N ALA A 137 6.74 -6.89 -15.05
CA ALA A 137 7.92 -6.06 -15.03
C ALA A 137 7.98 -5.08 -16.22
N GLU A 138 8.40 -3.83 -15.94
CA GLU A 138 8.65 -2.79 -16.94
C GLU A 138 10.09 -2.29 -16.76
N ILE A 139 11.05 -3.15 -17.09
CA ILE A 139 12.48 -2.87 -16.90
C ILE A 139 12.99 -2.07 -18.09
N ILE A 140 13.28 -0.78 -17.86
CA ILE A 140 13.80 0.16 -18.85
C ILE A 140 15.31 0.32 -18.62
N PRO A 141 16.19 0.02 -19.59
CA PRO A 141 17.63 0.07 -19.40
C PRO A 141 18.18 1.41 -18.91
N ASP A 142 17.56 2.53 -19.32
CA ASP A 142 17.97 3.87 -18.94
C ASP A 142 17.55 4.25 -17.50
N TYR A 143 16.61 3.53 -16.91
CA TYR A 143 16.11 3.78 -15.56
C TYR A 143 16.88 2.96 -14.54
N ARG A 144 17.87 3.61 -13.94
CA ARG A 144 18.80 2.98 -13.01
C ARG A 144 18.45 3.27 -11.56
N HIS A 145 18.99 2.46 -10.66
CA HIS A 145 18.83 2.63 -9.20
C HIS A 145 19.78 3.73 -8.68
N LYS A 146 19.72 4.93 -9.27
CA LYS A 146 20.43 6.10 -8.73
C LYS A 146 19.82 6.51 -7.39
N LYS A 147 20.58 7.30 -6.59
CA LYS A 147 20.05 7.84 -5.32
C LYS A 147 18.70 8.54 -5.53
N GLY A 148 17.70 8.19 -4.73
CA GLY A 148 16.35 8.72 -4.84
C GLY A 148 15.47 8.00 -5.88
N ALA A 149 15.95 6.99 -6.60
CA ALA A 149 15.12 6.22 -7.51
C ALA A 149 13.96 5.56 -6.75
N LEU A 150 12.76 5.64 -7.32
CA LEU A 150 11.55 4.95 -6.86
C LEU A 150 11.40 3.66 -7.66
N ALA A 151 11.47 2.52 -6.98
CA ALA A 151 11.46 1.21 -7.61
C ALA A 151 10.48 0.26 -6.94
N ALA A 152 9.95 -0.69 -7.71
CA ALA A 152 9.00 -1.68 -7.23
C ALA A 152 9.71 -2.85 -6.54
N ALA A 153 9.25 -3.21 -5.35
CA ALA A 153 9.67 -4.43 -4.69
C ALA A 153 9.08 -5.67 -5.39
N ARG A 154 9.74 -6.82 -5.26
CA ARG A 154 9.26 -8.08 -5.79
C ARG A 154 9.81 -9.27 -5.00
N ARG A 155 9.25 -10.45 -5.22
CA ARG A 155 9.81 -11.71 -4.72
C ARG A 155 11.07 -12.07 -5.50
N GLY A 156 11.96 -12.84 -4.89
CA GLY A 156 13.17 -13.35 -5.53
C GLY A 156 12.88 -14.31 -6.70
N ASP A 157 13.81 -14.40 -7.66
CA ASP A 157 13.65 -15.11 -8.94
C ASP A 157 13.20 -16.59 -8.79
N ALA A 158 13.62 -17.27 -7.72
CA ALA A 158 13.21 -18.66 -7.48
C ALA A 158 11.70 -18.84 -7.25
N ALA A 159 11.04 -17.84 -6.65
CA ALA A 159 9.60 -17.83 -6.38
C ALA A 159 8.82 -16.98 -7.39
N ASN A 160 9.52 -16.27 -8.28
CA ASN A 160 8.94 -15.30 -9.21
C ASN A 160 9.83 -15.19 -10.48
N PRO A 161 9.86 -16.24 -11.31
CA PRO A 161 10.70 -16.27 -12.52
C PRO A 161 10.32 -15.19 -13.54
N GLU A 162 9.07 -14.76 -13.57
CA GLU A 162 8.58 -13.70 -14.45
C GLU A 162 8.96 -12.30 -13.94
N ARG A 163 9.60 -12.21 -12.77
CA ARG A 163 10.02 -10.94 -12.14
C ARG A 163 8.91 -9.92 -11.97
N GLU A 164 7.68 -10.38 -11.81
CA GLU A 164 6.55 -9.50 -11.53
C GLU A 164 6.77 -8.70 -10.25
N SER A 165 6.40 -7.44 -10.29
CA SER A 165 6.49 -6.53 -9.16
C SER A 165 5.32 -6.73 -8.19
N SER A 166 5.55 -6.43 -6.91
CA SER A 166 4.46 -6.26 -5.94
C SER A 166 3.46 -5.22 -6.44
N GLY A 167 2.17 -5.47 -6.24
CA GLY A 167 1.13 -4.51 -6.59
C GLY A 167 1.14 -3.24 -5.76
N SER A 168 1.87 -3.19 -4.61
CA SER A 168 1.91 -1.99 -3.78
C SER A 168 3.25 -1.69 -3.13
N GLN A 169 4.12 -2.70 -2.90
CA GLN A 169 5.37 -2.44 -2.21
C GLN A 169 6.40 -1.78 -3.13
N PHE A 170 7.02 -0.73 -2.62
CA PHE A 170 8.05 0.04 -3.32
C PHE A 170 9.22 0.35 -2.37
N TYR A 171 10.33 0.77 -2.95
CA TYR A 171 11.46 1.29 -2.19
C TYR A 171 12.05 2.54 -2.82
N LEU A 172 12.63 3.38 -1.96
CA LEU A 172 13.41 4.54 -2.37
C LEU A 172 14.90 4.23 -2.14
N VAL A 173 15.70 4.42 -3.16
CA VAL A 173 17.14 4.14 -3.14
C VAL A 173 17.85 5.20 -2.31
N GLN A 174 18.62 4.77 -1.31
CA GLN A 174 19.51 5.67 -0.57
C GLN A 174 20.91 5.70 -1.17
N SER A 175 21.47 4.53 -1.50
CA SER A 175 22.82 4.41 -2.07
C SER A 175 22.78 3.80 -3.47
N GLU A 176 23.22 4.58 -4.45
CA GLU A 176 23.35 4.13 -5.84
C GLU A 176 24.35 2.98 -5.96
N GLU A 177 25.49 3.07 -5.28
CA GLU A 177 26.55 2.08 -5.37
C GLU A 177 26.09 0.67 -5.02
N THR A 178 25.36 0.53 -3.92
CA THR A 178 24.87 -0.78 -3.45
C THR A 178 23.63 -1.23 -4.21
N CYS A 179 22.82 -0.31 -4.73
CA CYS A 179 21.62 -0.64 -5.51
C CYS A 179 21.91 -0.91 -7.00
N ALA A 180 23.06 -0.54 -7.54
CA ALA A 180 23.42 -0.76 -8.95
C ALA A 180 23.28 -2.23 -9.39
N GLN A 181 23.47 -3.19 -8.48
CA GLN A 181 23.26 -4.64 -8.73
C GLN A 181 21.80 -5.01 -9.06
N LEU A 182 20.85 -4.13 -8.78
CA LEU A 182 19.41 -4.33 -9.07
C LEU A 182 19.03 -3.84 -10.47
N ASP A 183 19.91 -3.11 -11.16
CA ASP A 183 19.67 -2.62 -12.52
C ASP A 183 19.40 -3.79 -13.47
N GLY A 184 18.39 -3.63 -14.32
CA GLY A 184 17.98 -4.70 -15.25
C GLY A 184 17.24 -5.89 -14.61
N ALA A 185 17.01 -5.84 -13.28
CA ALA A 185 16.33 -6.91 -12.56
C ALA A 185 15.06 -6.43 -11.80
N TYR A 186 14.95 -5.14 -11.55
CA TYR A 186 13.80 -4.51 -10.87
C TYR A 186 13.30 -3.34 -11.69
N THR A 187 12.01 -3.04 -11.60
CA THR A 187 11.40 -1.89 -12.28
C THR A 187 11.61 -0.62 -11.48
N VAL A 188 12.37 0.32 -12.05
CA VAL A 188 12.42 1.71 -11.58
C VAL A 188 11.35 2.47 -12.34
N PHE A 189 10.43 3.13 -11.62
CA PHE A 189 9.26 3.78 -12.21
C PHE A 189 9.10 5.26 -11.82
N GLY A 190 10.11 5.82 -11.12
CA GLY A 190 10.14 7.21 -10.74
C GLY A 190 11.44 7.62 -10.08
N GLU A 191 11.49 8.86 -9.65
CA GLU A 191 12.63 9.44 -8.95
C GLU A 191 12.19 10.44 -7.89
N THR A 192 12.98 10.59 -6.84
CA THR A 192 12.82 11.64 -5.83
C THR A 192 13.30 12.97 -6.38
N VAL A 193 12.46 13.97 -6.40
CA VAL A 193 12.77 15.35 -6.84
C VAL A 193 13.02 16.29 -5.65
N GLU A 194 12.51 15.95 -4.45
CA GLU A 194 12.74 16.68 -3.21
C GLU A 194 12.73 15.72 -2.02
N GLY A 195 13.57 15.95 -1.00
CA GLY A 195 13.62 15.12 0.21
C GLY A 195 14.63 13.97 0.17
N LEU A 196 15.70 14.06 -0.65
CA LEU A 196 16.79 13.08 -0.64
C LEU A 196 17.45 12.94 0.74
N ASP A 197 17.57 14.04 1.48
CA ASP A 197 18.06 14.06 2.86
C ASP A 197 17.08 13.38 3.84
N VAL A 198 15.78 13.43 3.55
CA VAL A 198 14.75 12.71 4.32
C VAL A 198 14.95 11.20 4.17
N ILE A 199 15.23 10.73 2.95
CA ILE A 199 15.57 9.32 2.69
C ILE A 199 16.78 8.92 3.52
N ASP A 200 17.85 9.75 3.54
CA ASP A 200 19.05 9.49 4.33
C ASP A 200 18.77 9.42 5.83
N ARG A 201 17.88 10.28 6.34
CA ARG A 201 17.51 10.28 7.76
C ARG A 201 16.68 9.05 8.12
N ILE A 202 15.73 8.66 7.26
CA ILE A 202 14.94 7.44 7.45
C ILE A 202 15.86 6.21 7.39
N ALA A 203 16.79 6.15 6.44
CA ALA A 203 17.69 5.01 6.29
C ALA A 203 18.58 4.78 7.53
N LYS A 204 18.86 5.84 8.31
CA LYS A 204 19.72 5.82 9.51
C LYS A 204 18.99 5.60 10.82
N VAL A 205 17.66 5.38 10.81
CA VAL A 205 16.96 5.08 12.06
C VAL A 205 17.41 3.72 12.63
N ALA A 206 17.34 3.56 13.94
CA ALA A 206 17.66 2.28 14.57
C ALA A 206 16.66 1.20 14.13
N THR A 207 17.19 0.04 13.75
CA THR A 207 16.42 -1.11 13.27
C THR A 207 16.64 -2.35 14.12
N ASP A 208 15.72 -3.29 14.04
CA ASP A 208 15.85 -4.62 14.61
C ASP A 208 16.64 -5.57 13.68
N ARG A 209 16.73 -6.85 14.03
CA ARG A 209 17.47 -7.87 13.26
C ARG A 209 16.85 -8.20 11.90
N ARG A 210 15.66 -7.69 11.61
CA ARG A 210 14.94 -7.86 10.34
C ARG A 210 14.93 -6.57 9.53
N ASP A 211 15.82 -5.63 9.85
CA ASP A 211 15.90 -4.30 9.23
C ASP A 211 14.62 -3.45 9.43
N ARG A 212 13.78 -3.78 10.41
CA ARG A 212 12.59 -3.01 10.73
C ARG A 212 12.93 -1.87 11.68
N PRO A 213 12.48 -0.62 11.41
CA PRO A 213 12.62 0.49 12.36
C PRO A 213 12.05 0.15 13.74
N ILE A 214 12.84 0.39 14.81
CA ILE A 214 12.40 0.21 16.20
C ILE A 214 11.28 1.22 16.54
N SER A 215 11.43 2.45 16.06
CA SER A 215 10.38 3.46 16.10
C SER A 215 9.74 3.56 14.71
N ASP A 216 8.41 3.38 14.65
CA ASP A 216 7.70 3.35 13.39
C ASP A 216 7.95 4.60 12.54
N VAL A 217 8.42 4.40 11.31
CA VAL A 217 8.44 5.42 10.26
C VAL A 217 7.21 5.22 9.38
N ARG A 218 6.27 6.15 9.49
CA ARG A 218 4.93 6.03 8.92
C ARG A 218 4.74 6.97 7.74
N ILE A 219 4.17 6.46 6.67
CA ILE A 219 3.57 7.24 5.59
C ILE A 219 2.23 7.74 6.09
N ILE A 220 2.11 9.04 6.34
CA ILE A 220 0.86 9.67 6.78
C ILE A 220 -0.12 9.70 5.60
N SER A 221 0.36 10.11 4.42
CA SER A 221 -0.41 10.10 3.18
C SER A 221 0.52 10.16 1.96
N ILE A 222 0.02 9.71 0.80
CA ILE A 222 0.62 10.01 -0.49
C ILE A 222 -0.43 10.74 -1.32
N LYS A 223 -0.13 11.98 -1.73
CA LYS A 223 -1.06 12.86 -2.46
C LYS A 223 -0.42 13.43 -3.70
N LEU A 224 -1.23 13.79 -4.69
CA LEU A 224 -0.78 14.55 -5.84
C LEU A 224 -0.24 15.91 -5.38
N ASP A 225 0.96 16.28 -5.86
CA ASP A 225 1.52 17.61 -5.59
C ASP A 225 0.58 18.68 -6.14
N PRO A 226 0.31 19.76 -5.40
CA PRO A 226 -0.59 20.83 -5.83
C PRO A 226 -0.27 21.43 -7.20
N ILE A 227 1.00 21.41 -7.63
CA ILE A 227 1.42 21.90 -8.95
C ILE A 227 0.86 21.04 -10.10
N CYS A 228 0.63 19.74 -9.82
CA CYS A 228 0.11 18.78 -10.79
C CYS A 228 -1.42 18.63 -10.73
N VAL A 229 -2.11 19.35 -9.85
CA VAL A 229 -3.57 19.33 -9.77
C VAL A 229 -4.14 20.02 -11.02
N PRO A 230 -4.99 19.34 -11.82
CA PRO A 230 -5.60 19.94 -12.99
C PRO A 230 -6.39 21.19 -12.60
N GLN A 231 -6.04 22.34 -13.19
CA GLN A 231 -6.82 23.56 -13.03
C GLN A 231 -8.13 23.38 -13.82
N GLU A 232 -9.26 23.49 -13.15
CA GLU A 232 -10.53 23.65 -13.86
C GLU A 232 -10.43 24.98 -14.64
N LYS A 233 -10.40 24.89 -15.98
CA LYS A 233 -10.55 26.08 -16.80
C LYS A 233 -11.94 26.64 -16.48
N GLU A 234 -12.02 27.74 -15.76
CA GLU A 234 -13.23 28.54 -15.70
C GLU A 234 -13.69 28.73 -17.14
N ALA A 235 -14.85 28.16 -17.47
CA ALA A 235 -15.51 28.41 -18.72
C ALA A 235 -15.75 29.91 -18.75
N ALA A 236 -14.92 30.65 -19.50
CA ALA A 236 -15.09 32.06 -19.73
C ALA A 236 -16.50 32.24 -20.32
N ASP A 237 -17.40 32.78 -19.49
CA ASP A 237 -18.70 33.27 -19.93
C ASP A 237 -18.51 34.33 -21.02
N SER A 238 -18.48 33.86 -22.27
CA SER A 238 -18.52 34.71 -23.44
C SER A 238 -19.97 35.00 -23.84
N SER A 239 -20.76 35.48 -22.90
CA SER A 239 -22.09 36.02 -23.20
C SER A 239 -22.26 37.41 -22.57
N LYS A 240 -21.49 38.36 -23.10
CA LYS A 240 -21.83 39.79 -23.03
C LYS A 240 -21.24 40.49 -24.27
N THR A 241 -21.99 40.53 -25.29
CA THR A 241 -22.13 41.72 -26.18
C THR A 241 -23.29 41.46 -27.15
N GLU A 242 -24.43 41.99 -26.88
CA GLU A 242 -25.19 42.94 -27.69
C GLU A 242 -26.38 43.40 -26.90
#